data_45005dced24d4691dfd5d8802fc33090
#
_entry.id   45005dced24d4691dfd5d8802fc33090
#
_cell.length_a   1.000
_cell.length_b   1.000
_cell.length_c   1.000
_cell.angle_alpha   90.00
_cell.angle_beta   90.00
_cell.angle_gamma   90.00
#
_symmetry.space_group_name_H-M   'P 1'
#
loop_
_entity.id
_entity.type
_entity.pdbx_description
1 polymer ?
#
loop_
_entity_poly.entity_id
_entity_poly.type
_entity_poly.pdbx_seq_one_letter_code
_entity_poly.pdbx_strand_id
1 'polypeptide(L)'
;MGILVECPKCKARGSIARKVCKCGNQVQKSNSKNYWIDYYINGKRTRERIGRSKQAAENRLREVETAKAEGKHIKKNKSSMISLGEIYNWYLELPEVISLSSYNTLKGRLGNPVNKIGKTLRVSELSLELIRQFSVVRSQERSPWKKNDRIATATIHKEIGSLKAMLNTAVRYNKIETNPIKDSSMPKLRNTRKLSISHDDYLNLLACADEHIRPVITMAYYEPMRQDEIIRLTWKEVDNKAGFIRLDASRTKGCREGRVIPIHPEVKKMLPSLPRSFQFNRVFLRRVNGQYIPFDNFRKSWESARKMAGLDDFVFHDFRHVAISNLRKAGNSPTVIMKASGHKTMSMFIRYNLVDEEDIKGMKWIDSESESNNEDIGAKISA
;
A
#
# COMPACT_ATOMS: atom_id res chain seq x y z
N MET A 1 -37.84 20.90 -24.41
CA MET A 1 -37.30 20.65 -23.07
C MET A 1 -38.10 21.46 -22.07
N GLY A 2 -38.32 20.93 -20.86
CA GLY A 2 -39.11 21.69 -19.91
C GLY A 2 -39.19 21.06 -18.52
N ILE A 3 -39.75 21.80 -17.58
CA ILE A 3 -39.98 21.33 -16.23
C ILE A 3 -41.39 20.79 -16.12
N LEU A 4 -41.52 19.61 -15.55
CA LEU A 4 -42.78 18.94 -15.24
C LEU A 4 -43.02 18.93 -13.75
N VAL A 5 -44.29 18.96 -13.34
CA VAL A 5 -44.68 18.78 -11.94
C VAL A 5 -45.47 17.48 -11.80
N GLU A 6 -45.16 16.71 -10.75
CA GLU A 6 -45.82 15.47 -10.41
C GLU A 6 -46.91 15.71 -9.37
N CYS A 7 -48.10 15.24 -9.64
CA CYS A 7 -49.21 15.30 -8.71
C CYS A 7 -48.97 14.40 -7.52
N PRO A 8 -49.03 14.87 -6.26
CA PRO A 8 -48.80 14.04 -5.09
C PRO A 8 -49.86 12.95 -4.91
N LYS A 9 -51.10 13.16 -5.39
CA LYS A 9 -52.20 12.20 -5.23
C LYS A 9 -52.15 11.08 -6.25
N CYS A 10 -52.08 11.37 -7.54
CA CYS A 10 -52.18 10.35 -8.61
C CYS A 10 -50.86 10.10 -9.37
N LYS A 11 -49.75 10.74 -8.99
CA LYS A 11 -48.43 10.63 -9.60
C LYS A 11 -48.37 11.06 -11.10
N ALA A 12 -49.44 11.56 -11.67
CA ALA A 12 -49.46 12.05 -13.03
C ALA A 12 -48.55 13.28 -13.16
N ARG A 13 -47.77 13.31 -14.24
CA ARG A 13 -46.84 14.41 -14.57
C ARG A 13 -47.46 15.34 -15.60
N GLY A 14 -47.31 16.65 -15.39
CA GLY A 14 -47.83 17.67 -16.30
C GLY A 14 -46.92 18.90 -16.34
N SER A 15 -47.24 19.84 -17.23
CA SER A 15 -46.52 21.11 -17.30
C SER A 15 -46.50 21.82 -15.95
N ILE A 16 -45.44 22.56 -15.68
CA ILE A 16 -45.31 23.39 -14.47
C ILE A 16 -46.41 24.44 -14.37
N ALA A 17 -46.97 24.89 -15.50
CA ALA A 17 -48.10 25.86 -15.55
C ALA A 17 -49.45 25.25 -15.12
N ARG A 18 -49.52 23.92 -14.97
CA ARG A 18 -50.76 23.22 -14.66
C ARG A 18 -51.23 23.51 -13.23
N LYS A 19 -52.36 24.14 -13.07
CA LYS A 19 -52.94 24.49 -11.76
C LYS A 19 -53.64 23.30 -11.10
N VAL A 20 -54.45 22.56 -11.86
CA VAL A 20 -55.27 21.44 -11.39
C VAL A 20 -54.94 20.17 -12.16
N CYS A 21 -54.76 19.04 -11.47
CA CYS A 21 -54.53 17.71 -12.06
C CYS A 21 -55.85 17.11 -12.62
N LYS A 22 -55.72 16.14 -13.55
CA LYS A 22 -56.90 15.38 -14.02
C LYS A 22 -57.65 14.64 -12.91
N CYS A 23 -57.01 14.39 -11.75
CA CYS A 23 -57.64 13.81 -10.57
C CYS A 23 -58.30 14.86 -9.63
N GLY A 24 -58.44 16.11 -10.04
CA GLY A 24 -59.03 17.21 -9.26
C GLY A 24 -58.07 17.86 -8.24
N ASN A 25 -56.88 17.31 -8.00
CA ASN A 25 -55.94 17.86 -7.03
C ASN A 25 -55.33 19.19 -7.49
N GLN A 26 -55.26 20.19 -6.60
CA GLN A 26 -54.62 21.50 -6.87
C GLN A 26 -53.10 21.37 -6.70
N VAL A 27 -52.40 21.07 -7.78
CA VAL A 27 -50.97 20.72 -7.75
C VAL A 27 -50.09 21.91 -7.34
N GLN A 28 -50.46 23.15 -7.74
CA GLN A 28 -49.67 24.34 -7.41
C GLN A 28 -49.66 24.65 -5.91
N LYS A 29 -50.78 24.45 -5.22
CA LYS A 29 -50.93 24.71 -3.78
C LYS A 29 -50.31 23.59 -2.87
N SER A 30 -49.94 22.44 -3.43
CA SER A 30 -49.42 21.33 -2.66
C SER A 30 -47.93 21.47 -2.37
N ASN A 31 -47.54 21.41 -1.08
CA ASN A 31 -46.14 21.43 -0.65
C ASN A 31 -45.40 20.07 -0.87
N SER A 32 -46.12 18.99 -1.20
CA SER A 32 -45.57 17.65 -1.41
C SER A 32 -45.38 17.29 -2.89
N LYS A 33 -45.42 18.25 -3.81
CA LYS A 33 -45.19 18.04 -5.25
C LYS A 33 -43.68 17.80 -5.54
N ASN A 34 -43.42 16.96 -6.52
CA ASN A 34 -42.07 16.75 -7.03
C ASN A 34 -41.93 17.40 -8.42
N TYR A 35 -40.73 17.94 -8.68
CA TYR A 35 -40.38 18.51 -9.97
C TYR A 35 -39.54 17.51 -10.75
N TRP A 36 -39.73 17.48 -12.06
CA TRP A 36 -39.01 16.65 -13.01
C TRP A 36 -38.53 17.55 -14.15
N ILE A 37 -37.41 17.22 -14.79
CA ILE A 37 -36.99 17.82 -16.05
C ILE A 37 -37.19 16.81 -17.17
N ASP A 38 -37.57 17.32 -18.36
CA ASP A 38 -37.86 16.57 -19.56
C ASP A 38 -37.01 17.08 -20.72
N TYR A 39 -36.11 16.26 -21.24
CA TYR A 39 -35.16 16.68 -22.26
C TYR A 39 -34.79 15.52 -23.19
N TYR A 40 -34.14 15.84 -24.33
CA TYR A 40 -33.70 14.85 -25.31
C TYR A 40 -32.17 14.74 -25.34
N ILE A 41 -31.64 13.50 -25.30
CA ILE A 41 -30.25 13.16 -25.52
C ILE A 41 -30.18 12.18 -26.69
N ASN A 42 -29.39 12.49 -27.71
CA ASN A 42 -29.23 11.64 -28.90
C ASN A 42 -30.56 11.13 -29.46
N GLY A 43 -31.53 12.00 -29.61
CA GLY A 43 -32.87 11.66 -30.11
C GLY A 43 -33.79 10.93 -29.12
N LYS A 44 -33.28 10.49 -27.96
CA LYS A 44 -34.07 9.79 -26.96
C LYS A 44 -34.59 10.71 -25.86
N ARG A 45 -35.90 10.66 -25.63
CA ARG A 45 -36.55 11.44 -24.57
C ARG A 45 -36.12 10.90 -23.19
N THR A 46 -35.66 11.81 -22.32
CA THR A 46 -35.22 11.52 -20.97
C THR A 46 -35.95 12.35 -19.96
N ARG A 47 -36.42 11.74 -18.87
CA ARG A 47 -37.07 12.40 -17.74
C ARG A 47 -36.32 12.11 -16.48
N GLU A 48 -35.94 13.16 -15.76
CA GLU A 48 -35.15 13.08 -14.49
C GLU A 48 -35.96 13.68 -13.36
N ARG A 49 -36.09 12.95 -12.23
CA ARG A 49 -36.74 13.46 -11.03
C ARG A 49 -35.74 14.29 -10.24
N ILE A 50 -36.09 15.54 -9.93
CA ILE A 50 -35.20 16.45 -9.17
C ILE A 50 -35.57 16.52 -7.69
N GLY A 51 -36.85 16.48 -7.37
CA GLY A 51 -37.32 16.56 -5.99
C GLY A 51 -38.33 17.69 -5.78
N ARG A 52 -38.37 18.28 -4.58
CA ARG A 52 -39.40 19.26 -4.19
C ARG A 52 -39.03 20.72 -4.52
N SER A 53 -37.82 21.04 -4.87
CA SER A 53 -37.35 22.39 -5.17
C SER A 53 -37.51 22.72 -6.66
N LYS A 54 -38.31 23.75 -6.97
CA LYS A 54 -38.46 24.28 -8.34
C LYS A 54 -37.13 24.86 -8.84
N GLN A 55 -36.43 25.63 -7.98
CA GLN A 55 -35.15 26.23 -8.30
C GLN A 55 -34.09 25.17 -8.66
N ALA A 56 -34.05 24.06 -7.93
CA ALA A 56 -33.15 22.96 -8.26
C ALA A 56 -33.47 22.34 -9.64
N ALA A 57 -34.74 22.24 -10.00
CA ALA A 57 -35.15 21.77 -11.33
C ALA A 57 -34.76 22.76 -12.45
N GLU A 58 -34.89 24.05 -12.21
CA GLU A 58 -34.46 25.10 -13.15
C GLU A 58 -32.92 25.07 -13.34
N ASN A 59 -32.18 25.02 -12.25
CA ASN A 59 -30.71 24.94 -12.32
C ASN A 59 -30.23 23.67 -13.07
N ARG A 60 -30.85 22.54 -12.78
CA ARG A 60 -30.49 21.28 -13.45
C ARG A 60 -30.85 21.30 -14.95
N LEU A 61 -31.95 21.89 -15.30
CA LEU A 61 -32.33 22.05 -16.72
C LEU A 61 -31.30 22.92 -17.46
N ARG A 62 -30.85 24.02 -16.86
CA ARG A 62 -29.80 24.89 -17.44
C ARG A 62 -28.47 24.13 -17.59
N GLU A 63 -28.07 23.38 -16.60
CA GLU A 63 -26.86 22.54 -16.71
C GLU A 63 -26.94 21.58 -17.91
N VAL A 64 -28.10 20.91 -18.09
CA VAL A 64 -28.34 19.99 -19.20
C VAL A 64 -28.28 20.75 -20.54
N GLU A 65 -28.85 21.93 -20.62
CA GLU A 65 -28.86 22.78 -21.84
C GLU A 65 -27.45 23.26 -22.18
N THR A 66 -26.69 23.71 -21.16
CA THR A 66 -25.31 24.14 -21.34
C THR A 66 -24.42 22.96 -21.78
N ALA A 67 -24.52 21.83 -21.11
CA ALA A 67 -23.75 20.63 -21.46
C ALA A 67 -24.05 20.13 -22.88
N LYS A 68 -25.32 20.26 -23.31
CA LYS A 68 -25.73 19.93 -24.68
C LYS A 68 -25.15 20.92 -25.70
N ALA A 69 -25.14 22.22 -25.39
CA ALA A 69 -24.55 23.24 -26.25
C ALA A 69 -23.03 23.08 -26.39
N GLU A 70 -22.38 22.65 -25.33
CA GLU A 70 -20.92 22.36 -25.29
C GLU A 70 -20.53 20.97 -25.86
N GLY A 71 -21.50 20.18 -26.35
CA GLY A 71 -21.25 18.82 -26.85
C GLY A 71 -20.81 17.80 -25.76
N LYS A 72 -20.94 18.17 -24.49
CA LYS A 72 -20.56 17.31 -23.35
C LYS A 72 -21.58 16.21 -23.11
N HIS A 73 -21.10 15.02 -22.73
CA HIS A 73 -21.97 13.88 -22.42
C HIS A 73 -22.80 14.15 -21.15
N ILE A 74 -24.11 14.26 -21.30
CA ILE A 74 -25.03 14.47 -20.17
C ILE A 74 -25.24 13.14 -19.46
N LYS A 75 -24.56 12.95 -18.34
CA LYS A 75 -24.73 11.73 -17.52
C LYS A 75 -26.02 11.86 -16.70
N LYS A 76 -26.89 10.85 -16.78
CA LYS A 76 -27.95 10.66 -15.78
C LYS A 76 -27.29 10.45 -14.43
N ASN A 77 -27.68 11.26 -13.44
CA ASN A 77 -27.20 11.11 -12.04
C ASN A 77 -27.76 9.80 -11.40
N LYS A 78 -27.37 8.62 -11.90
CA LYS A 78 -27.56 7.35 -11.19
C LYS A 78 -26.56 7.18 -10.05
N SER A 79 -25.43 7.89 -10.10
CA SER A 79 -24.34 7.80 -9.14
C SER A 79 -24.66 8.38 -7.76
N SER A 80 -25.66 9.28 -7.67
CA SER A 80 -26.04 9.94 -6.39
C SER A 80 -26.75 9.03 -5.39
N MET A 81 -27.16 7.82 -5.79
CA MET A 81 -27.96 6.90 -4.97
C MET A 81 -27.15 5.71 -4.42
N ILE A 82 -25.96 5.47 -4.95
CA ILE A 82 -25.16 4.30 -4.57
C ILE A 82 -24.58 4.44 -3.16
N SER A 83 -24.76 3.41 -2.34
CA SER A 83 -24.24 3.39 -0.97
C SER A 83 -22.77 2.97 -0.90
N LEU A 84 -22.12 3.31 0.20
CA LEU A 84 -20.74 2.90 0.48
C LEU A 84 -20.60 1.37 0.55
N GLY A 85 -21.62 0.69 1.10
CA GLY A 85 -21.66 -0.76 1.19
C GLY A 85 -21.79 -1.45 -0.18
N GLU A 86 -22.59 -0.88 -1.10
CA GLU A 86 -22.71 -1.39 -2.48
C GLU A 86 -21.38 -1.25 -3.24
N ILE A 87 -20.69 -0.11 -3.10
CA ILE A 87 -19.35 0.07 -3.71
C ILE A 87 -18.34 -0.90 -3.11
N TYR A 88 -18.37 -1.11 -1.80
CA TYR A 88 -17.49 -2.05 -1.11
C TYR A 88 -17.66 -3.48 -1.61
N ASN A 89 -18.90 -3.98 -1.69
CA ASN A 89 -19.19 -5.32 -2.18
C ASN A 89 -18.76 -5.48 -3.65
N TRP A 90 -19.17 -4.55 -4.52
CA TRP A 90 -18.77 -4.54 -5.92
C TRP A 90 -17.23 -4.53 -6.08
N TYR A 91 -16.52 -3.72 -5.30
CA TYR A 91 -15.06 -3.63 -5.40
C TYR A 91 -14.36 -4.95 -5.04
N LEU A 92 -14.86 -5.64 -4.03
CA LEU A 92 -14.33 -6.93 -3.61
C LEU A 92 -14.62 -8.08 -4.58
N GLU A 93 -15.58 -7.92 -5.48
CA GLU A 93 -15.92 -8.88 -6.52
C GLU A 93 -15.13 -8.68 -7.81
N LEU A 94 -14.33 -7.62 -7.92
CA LEU A 94 -13.48 -7.38 -9.09
C LEU A 94 -12.41 -8.47 -9.23
N PRO A 95 -12.22 -9.07 -10.42
CA PRO A 95 -11.22 -10.12 -10.64
C PRO A 95 -9.80 -9.69 -10.26
N GLU A 96 -9.42 -8.45 -10.58
CA GLU A 96 -8.13 -7.88 -10.23
C GLU A 96 -7.95 -7.66 -8.72
N VAL A 97 -9.04 -7.55 -7.96
CA VAL A 97 -8.99 -7.43 -6.49
C VAL A 97 -8.94 -8.82 -5.85
N ILE A 98 -9.74 -9.76 -6.34
CA ILE A 98 -9.75 -11.17 -5.86
C ILE A 98 -8.38 -11.82 -6.05
N SER A 99 -7.71 -11.55 -7.17
CA SER A 99 -6.37 -12.10 -7.49
C SER A 99 -5.24 -11.57 -6.61
N LEU A 100 -5.49 -10.53 -5.79
CA LEU A 100 -4.46 -9.98 -4.91
C LEU A 100 -4.08 -10.98 -3.80
N SER A 101 -2.81 -11.27 -3.65
CA SER A 101 -2.29 -12.05 -2.51
C SER A 101 -2.65 -11.48 -1.14
N SER A 102 -2.97 -10.18 -1.09
CA SER A 102 -3.39 -9.45 0.11
C SER A 102 -4.91 -9.26 0.22
N TYR A 103 -5.73 -10.01 -0.54
CA TYR A 103 -7.19 -9.85 -0.59
C TYR A 103 -7.85 -9.83 0.80
N ASN A 104 -7.55 -10.83 1.63
CA ASN A 104 -8.14 -10.92 2.97
C ASN A 104 -7.75 -9.74 3.88
N THR A 105 -6.49 -9.29 3.78
CA THR A 105 -6.02 -8.10 4.51
C THR A 105 -6.71 -6.83 3.99
N LEU A 106 -6.89 -6.70 2.68
CA LEU A 106 -7.58 -5.57 2.06
C LEU A 106 -9.06 -5.55 2.46
N LYS A 107 -9.74 -6.70 2.43
CA LYS A 107 -11.13 -6.85 2.87
C LYS A 107 -11.33 -6.38 4.31
N GLY A 108 -10.49 -6.83 5.24
CA GLY A 108 -10.54 -6.38 6.64
C GLY A 108 -10.25 -4.89 6.80
N ARG A 109 -9.24 -4.37 6.07
CA ARG A 109 -8.83 -2.97 6.10
C ARG A 109 -9.91 -2.03 5.56
N LEU A 110 -10.64 -2.41 4.52
CA LEU A 110 -11.78 -1.69 3.97
C LEU A 110 -13.03 -1.84 4.82
N GLY A 111 -13.24 -3.02 5.41
CA GLY A 111 -14.40 -3.30 6.25
C GLY A 111 -14.52 -2.37 7.45
N ASN A 112 -13.38 -1.99 8.07
CA ASN A 112 -13.39 -1.08 9.22
C ASN A 112 -14.01 0.29 8.91
N PRO A 113 -13.52 1.09 7.94
CA PRO A 113 -14.13 2.38 7.62
C PRO A 113 -15.55 2.24 7.08
N VAL A 114 -15.84 1.26 6.23
CA VAL A 114 -17.17 1.05 5.66
C VAL A 114 -18.22 0.74 6.73
N ASN A 115 -17.88 -0.10 7.71
CA ASN A 115 -18.78 -0.44 8.80
C ASN A 115 -19.01 0.74 9.78
N LYS A 116 -17.96 1.49 10.10
CA LYS A 116 -18.00 2.56 11.10
C LYS A 116 -18.56 3.87 10.56
N ILE A 117 -18.30 4.20 9.32
CA ILE A 117 -18.88 5.37 8.66
C ILE A 117 -20.36 5.09 8.33
N GLY A 118 -20.69 3.85 7.93
CA GLY A 118 -22.03 3.38 7.63
C GLY A 118 -22.17 2.79 6.24
N LYS A 119 -22.56 1.52 6.17
CA LYS A 119 -22.77 0.80 4.88
C LYS A 119 -23.87 1.42 4.03
N THR A 120 -24.90 1.98 4.67
CA THR A 120 -26.07 2.57 4.00
C THR A 120 -25.87 4.03 3.61
N LEU A 121 -24.76 4.66 4.07
CA LEU A 121 -24.42 6.02 3.71
C LEU A 121 -24.21 6.11 2.19
N ARG A 122 -24.85 7.10 1.55
CA ARG A 122 -24.62 7.37 0.12
C ARG A 122 -23.21 7.91 -0.09
N VAL A 123 -22.56 7.47 -1.15
CA VAL A 123 -21.20 7.97 -1.44
C VAL A 123 -21.17 9.47 -1.64
N SER A 124 -22.25 10.08 -2.14
CA SER A 124 -22.39 11.54 -2.27
C SER A 124 -22.44 12.31 -0.94
N GLU A 125 -22.80 11.63 0.15
CA GLU A 125 -22.86 12.20 1.50
C GLU A 125 -21.53 12.02 2.26
N LEU A 126 -20.60 11.22 1.72
CA LEU A 126 -19.29 11.03 2.31
C LEU A 126 -18.47 12.33 2.22
N SER A 127 -17.99 12.81 3.35
CA SER A 127 -17.26 14.07 3.47
C SER A 127 -15.92 13.91 4.17
N LEU A 128 -15.06 14.93 4.03
CA LEU A 128 -13.78 14.97 4.76
C LEU A 128 -13.99 14.99 6.28
N GLU A 129 -15.08 15.58 6.75
CA GLU A 129 -15.41 15.63 8.17
C GLU A 129 -15.75 14.25 8.72
N LEU A 130 -16.51 13.42 7.99
CA LEU A 130 -16.78 12.03 8.36
C LEU A 130 -15.50 11.19 8.44
N ILE A 131 -14.54 11.42 7.54
CA ILE A 131 -13.23 10.76 7.58
C ILE A 131 -12.42 11.20 8.81
N ARG A 132 -12.50 12.47 9.18
CA ARG A 132 -11.87 13.00 10.40
C ARG A 132 -12.48 12.37 11.66
N GLN A 133 -13.81 12.33 11.75
CA GLN A 133 -14.54 11.69 12.86
C GLN A 133 -14.19 10.19 12.96
N PHE A 134 -14.19 9.48 11.83
CA PHE A 134 -13.71 8.09 11.78
C PHE A 134 -12.29 7.96 12.35
N SER A 135 -11.36 8.86 11.96
CA SER A 135 -9.97 8.81 12.42
C SER A 135 -9.86 9.01 13.93
N VAL A 136 -10.64 9.94 14.50
CA VAL A 136 -10.66 10.20 15.95
C VAL A 136 -11.19 9.00 16.70
N VAL A 137 -12.36 8.49 16.33
CA VAL A 137 -12.96 7.30 16.96
C VAL A 137 -12.03 6.10 16.86
N ARG A 138 -11.46 5.87 15.67
CA ARG A 138 -10.56 4.73 15.42
C ARG A 138 -9.27 4.79 16.26
N SER A 139 -8.74 5.99 16.48
CA SER A 139 -7.53 6.19 17.29
C SER A 139 -7.72 5.89 18.78
N GLN A 140 -8.96 5.93 19.27
CA GLN A 140 -9.29 5.62 20.65
C GLN A 140 -9.50 4.12 20.92
N GLU A 141 -9.66 3.32 19.86
CA GLU A 141 -9.88 1.89 19.97
C GLU A 141 -8.60 1.14 20.37
N ARG A 142 -8.79 0.07 21.15
CA ARG A 142 -7.68 -0.81 21.52
C ARG A 142 -7.24 -1.67 20.33
N SER A 143 -5.94 -1.89 20.22
CA SER A 143 -5.38 -2.79 19.22
C SER A 143 -5.73 -4.25 19.55
N PRO A 144 -6.29 -5.03 18.62
CA PRO A 144 -6.57 -6.43 18.85
C PRO A 144 -5.30 -7.29 19.02
N TRP A 145 -4.15 -6.73 18.62
CA TRP A 145 -2.86 -7.44 18.61
C TRP A 145 -1.96 -7.08 19.79
N LYS A 146 -2.21 -5.95 20.46
CA LYS A 146 -1.42 -5.45 21.59
C LYS A 146 -2.39 -5.00 22.69
N LYS A 147 -2.45 -5.76 23.78
CA LYS A 147 -3.45 -5.59 24.85
C LYS A 147 -3.55 -4.17 25.45
N ASN A 148 -2.47 -3.40 25.44
CA ASN A 148 -2.42 -2.07 26.07
C ASN A 148 -2.27 -0.90 25.08
N ASP A 149 -2.12 -1.15 23.79
CA ASP A 149 -1.92 -0.11 22.79
C ASP A 149 -3.22 0.26 22.08
N ARG A 150 -3.35 1.54 21.73
CA ARG A 150 -4.40 2.03 20.83
C ARG A 150 -4.03 1.71 19.37
N ILE A 151 -5.02 1.80 18.49
CA ILE A 151 -4.79 1.64 17.04
C ILE A 151 -3.79 2.70 16.57
N ALA A 152 -2.70 2.24 15.97
CA ALA A 152 -1.65 3.12 15.47
C ALA A 152 -2.15 4.00 14.31
N THR A 153 -1.73 5.26 14.28
CA THR A 153 -2.02 6.21 13.19
C THR A 153 -1.71 5.64 11.81
N ALA A 154 -0.63 4.85 11.70
CA ALA A 154 -0.27 4.17 10.46
C ALA A 154 -1.33 3.15 9.97
N THR A 155 -2.06 2.51 10.88
CA THR A 155 -3.16 1.60 10.54
C THR A 155 -4.34 2.39 9.98
N ILE A 156 -4.74 3.46 10.66
CA ILE A 156 -5.82 4.35 10.23
C ILE A 156 -5.51 4.94 8.85
N HIS A 157 -4.27 5.38 8.64
CA HIS A 157 -3.79 5.89 7.36
C HIS A 157 -3.94 4.87 6.23
N LYS A 158 -3.60 3.59 6.50
CA LYS A 158 -3.77 2.50 5.53
C LYS A 158 -5.25 2.19 5.27
N GLU A 159 -6.11 2.25 6.28
CA GLU A 159 -7.56 2.05 6.15
C GLU A 159 -8.17 3.11 5.23
N ILE A 160 -7.88 4.40 5.48
CA ILE A 160 -8.37 5.50 4.65
C ILE A 160 -7.76 5.47 3.23
N GLY A 161 -6.46 5.15 3.12
CA GLY A 161 -5.81 4.97 1.82
C GLY A 161 -6.47 3.89 0.97
N SER A 162 -6.88 2.78 1.60
CA SER A 162 -7.62 1.71 0.91
C SER A 162 -9.02 2.17 0.49
N LEU A 163 -9.72 2.93 1.34
CA LEU A 163 -11.02 3.53 1.00
C LEU A 163 -10.91 4.49 -0.18
N LYS A 164 -9.89 5.36 -0.20
CA LYS A 164 -9.62 6.25 -1.35
C LYS A 164 -9.35 5.46 -2.64
N ALA A 165 -8.58 4.39 -2.57
CA ALA A 165 -8.26 3.55 -3.72
C ALA A 165 -9.52 2.86 -4.27
N MET A 166 -10.39 2.34 -3.41
CA MET A 166 -11.68 1.76 -3.78
C MET A 166 -12.56 2.79 -4.51
N LEU A 167 -12.70 3.99 -3.95
CA LEU A 167 -13.52 5.06 -4.56
C LEU A 167 -12.91 5.56 -5.88
N ASN A 168 -11.60 5.68 -5.99
CA ASN A 168 -10.94 6.00 -7.26
C ASN A 168 -11.18 4.92 -8.34
N THR A 169 -11.22 3.66 -7.94
CA THR A 169 -11.58 2.56 -8.84
C THR A 169 -13.05 2.69 -9.26
N ALA A 170 -13.96 3.02 -8.33
CA ALA A 170 -15.36 3.25 -8.65
C ALA A 170 -15.55 4.42 -9.65
N VAL A 171 -14.73 5.47 -9.58
CA VAL A 171 -14.71 6.55 -10.58
C VAL A 171 -14.27 6.01 -11.94
N ARG A 172 -13.16 5.24 -12.00
CA ARG A 172 -12.66 4.65 -13.26
C ARG A 172 -13.70 3.75 -13.95
N TYR A 173 -14.49 3.02 -13.16
CA TYR A 173 -15.56 2.17 -13.66
C TYR A 173 -16.92 2.90 -13.83
N ASN A 174 -16.93 4.23 -13.74
CA ASN A 174 -18.12 5.06 -13.87
C ASN A 174 -19.28 4.70 -12.92
N LYS A 175 -18.98 4.12 -11.76
CA LYS A 175 -19.96 3.85 -10.69
C LYS A 175 -20.32 5.13 -9.94
N ILE A 176 -19.35 6.02 -9.75
CA ILE A 176 -19.49 7.35 -9.17
C ILE A 176 -18.79 8.39 -10.06
N GLU A 177 -19.20 9.63 -10.00
CA GLU A 177 -18.62 10.71 -10.83
C GLU A 177 -17.26 11.18 -10.30
N THR A 178 -17.17 11.39 -9.00
CA THR A 178 -15.98 11.90 -8.34
C THR A 178 -15.73 11.15 -7.03
N ASN A 179 -14.49 11.12 -6.58
CA ASN A 179 -14.17 10.64 -5.24
C ASN A 179 -14.32 11.79 -4.24
N PRO A 180 -15.32 11.75 -3.32
CA PRO A 180 -15.58 12.85 -2.40
C PRO A 180 -14.49 13.07 -1.35
N ILE A 181 -13.62 12.07 -1.15
CA ILE A 181 -12.51 12.15 -0.17
C ILE A 181 -11.13 12.18 -0.86
N LYS A 182 -11.07 12.49 -2.15
CA LYS A 182 -9.81 12.49 -2.91
C LYS A 182 -8.75 13.40 -2.26
N ASP A 183 -9.16 14.54 -1.73
CA ASP A 183 -8.29 15.55 -1.13
C ASP A 183 -8.10 15.38 0.39
N SER A 184 -8.56 14.24 0.97
CA SER A 184 -8.29 13.98 2.39
C SER A 184 -6.78 13.89 2.63
N SER A 185 -6.26 14.86 3.38
CA SER A 185 -4.87 14.86 3.83
C SER A 185 -4.76 14.08 5.13
N MET A 186 -3.78 13.19 5.20
CA MET A 186 -3.43 12.51 6.44
C MET A 186 -2.09 13.04 6.96
N PRO A 187 -1.90 13.12 8.29
CA PRO A 187 -0.62 13.50 8.86
C PRO A 187 0.50 12.65 8.29
N LYS A 188 1.61 13.28 7.90
CA LYS A 188 2.80 12.56 7.43
C LYS A 188 3.30 11.65 8.56
N LEU A 189 3.38 10.37 8.31
CA LEU A 189 3.94 9.41 9.25
C LEU A 189 5.45 9.55 9.26
N ARG A 190 6.00 9.95 10.40
CA ARG A 190 7.45 9.92 10.63
C ARG A 190 7.81 8.53 11.18
N ASN A 191 7.99 7.56 10.30
CA ASN A 191 8.34 6.18 10.66
C ASN A 191 9.82 5.88 10.38
N THR A 192 10.72 6.78 10.71
CA THR A 192 12.16 6.48 10.67
C THR A 192 12.56 5.77 11.95
N ARG A 193 12.56 4.44 11.94
CA ARG A 193 13.27 3.66 12.96
C ARG A 193 14.76 3.71 12.62
N LYS A 194 15.56 4.30 13.49
CA LYS A 194 17.02 4.18 13.46
C LYS A 194 17.40 2.98 14.33
N LEU A 195 17.25 1.77 13.82
CA LEU A 195 17.65 0.57 14.51
C LEU A 195 18.85 -0.02 13.77
N SER A 196 20.03 0.21 14.32
CA SER A 196 21.27 -0.46 14.00
C SER A 196 21.61 -1.34 15.20
N ILE A 197 22.13 -2.54 14.95
CA ILE A 197 22.75 -3.38 15.97
C ILE A 197 24.24 -3.49 15.67
N SER A 198 25.06 -3.52 16.73
CA SER A 198 26.51 -3.75 16.62
C SER A 198 26.78 -5.22 16.24
N HIS A 199 28.03 -5.52 15.90
CA HIS A 199 28.43 -6.90 15.69
C HIS A 199 28.37 -7.71 16.99
N ASP A 200 28.67 -7.09 18.13
CA ASP A 200 28.59 -7.74 19.45
C ASP A 200 27.13 -8.06 19.83
N ASP A 201 26.18 -7.14 19.53
CA ASP A 201 24.74 -7.43 19.69
C ASP A 201 24.30 -8.61 18.83
N TYR A 202 24.80 -8.71 17.60
CA TYR A 202 24.52 -9.84 16.73
C TYR A 202 25.08 -11.14 17.31
N LEU A 203 26.32 -11.16 17.82
CA LEU A 203 26.92 -12.36 18.45
C LEU A 203 26.16 -12.77 19.72
N ASN A 204 25.78 -11.80 20.56
CA ASN A 204 24.94 -12.03 21.73
C ASN A 204 23.59 -12.63 21.34
N LEU A 205 22.96 -12.08 20.31
CA LEU A 205 21.70 -12.62 19.80
C LEU A 205 21.82 -14.06 19.28
N LEU A 206 22.92 -14.39 18.59
CA LEU A 206 23.18 -15.76 18.16
C LEU A 206 23.37 -16.72 19.35
N ALA A 207 24.04 -16.27 20.41
CA ALA A 207 24.20 -17.07 21.63
C ALA A 207 22.86 -17.36 22.31
N CYS A 208 21.96 -16.39 22.33
CA CYS A 208 20.60 -16.51 22.89
C CYS A 208 19.61 -17.27 21.98
N ALA A 209 19.95 -17.49 20.71
CA ALA A 209 19.03 -18.08 19.74
C ALA A 209 19.06 -19.62 19.78
N ASP A 210 17.88 -20.22 19.57
CA ASP A 210 17.77 -21.66 19.33
C ASP A 210 18.60 -22.08 18.11
N GLU A 211 19.16 -23.27 18.14
CA GLU A 211 20.05 -23.81 17.11
C GLU A 211 19.46 -23.71 15.70
N HIS A 212 18.19 -24.03 15.54
CA HIS A 212 17.50 -24.04 14.23
C HIS A 212 17.29 -22.67 13.61
N ILE A 213 17.28 -21.56 14.40
CA ILE A 213 17.13 -20.20 13.85
C ILE A 213 18.46 -19.46 13.69
N ARG A 214 19.57 -19.92 14.30
CA ARG A 214 20.90 -19.30 14.15
C ARG A 214 21.30 -19.12 12.69
N PRO A 215 21.17 -20.12 11.80
CA PRO A 215 21.50 -19.95 10.38
C PRO A 215 20.62 -18.91 9.68
N VAL A 216 19.36 -18.79 10.06
CA VAL A 216 18.43 -17.79 9.51
C VAL A 216 18.83 -16.38 9.95
N ILE A 217 19.23 -16.21 11.20
CA ILE A 217 19.73 -14.94 11.76
C ILE A 217 21.05 -14.56 11.05
N THR A 218 21.98 -15.51 10.90
CA THR A 218 23.26 -15.29 10.18
C THR A 218 23.00 -14.83 8.75
N MET A 219 22.14 -15.53 8.01
CA MET A 219 21.77 -15.14 6.66
C MET A 219 21.15 -13.73 6.63
N ALA A 220 20.26 -13.39 7.58
CA ALA A 220 19.60 -12.11 7.63
C ALA A 220 20.56 -10.95 7.98
N TYR A 221 21.57 -11.20 8.81
CA TYR A 221 22.55 -10.19 9.22
C TYR A 221 23.49 -9.79 8.08
N TYR A 222 23.93 -10.76 7.27
CA TYR A 222 24.90 -10.52 6.21
C TYR A 222 24.26 -10.23 4.85
N GLU A 223 23.09 -10.82 4.55
CA GLU A 223 22.50 -10.75 3.22
C GLU A 223 21.32 -9.77 3.17
N PRO A 224 21.25 -8.88 2.14
CA PRO A 224 20.19 -7.88 2.04
C PRO A 224 18.85 -8.49 1.55
N MET A 225 18.47 -9.64 2.08
CA MET A 225 17.30 -10.42 1.70
C MET A 225 16.07 -10.08 2.53
N ARG A 226 14.87 -10.34 2.00
CA ARG A 226 13.63 -10.27 2.77
C ARG A 226 13.46 -11.56 3.59
N GLN A 227 12.78 -11.46 4.73
CA GLN A 227 12.50 -12.62 5.59
C GLN A 227 11.92 -13.82 4.82
N ASP A 228 10.89 -13.60 4.01
CA ASP A 228 10.25 -14.65 3.22
C ASP A 228 11.20 -15.27 2.16
N GLU A 229 12.11 -14.48 1.62
CA GLU A 229 13.12 -14.96 0.65
C GLU A 229 14.14 -15.87 1.35
N ILE A 230 14.55 -15.51 2.56
CA ILE A 230 15.44 -16.34 3.39
C ILE A 230 14.76 -17.65 3.75
N ILE A 231 13.60 -17.61 4.40
CA ILE A 231 12.91 -18.81 4.91
C ILE A 231 12.58 -19.78 3.77
N ARG A 232 12.20 -19.24 2.61
CA ARG A 232 11.82 -20.05 1.45
C ARG A 232 12.98 -20.37 0.52
N LEU A 233 14.23 -20.04 0.88
CA LEU A 233 15.40 -20.29 0.06
C LEU A 233 15.56 -21.79 -0.19
N THR A 234 15.86 -22.14 -1.43
CA THR A 234 16.08 -23.51 -1.88
C THR A 234 17.53 -23.72 -2.31
N TRP A 235 18.01 -24.96 -2.22
CA TRP A 235 19.36 -25.30 -2.65
C TRP A 235 19.60 -25.10 -4.16
N LYS A 236 18.55 -25.08 -4.98
CA LYS A 236 18.63 -24.76 -6.41
C LYS A 236 19.00 -23.28 -6.67
N GLU A 237 18.66 -22.41 -5.72
CA GLU A 237 18.92 -20.98 -5.80
C GLU A 237 20.32 -20.62 -5.27
N VAL A 238 21.00 -21.54 -4.58
CA VAL A 238 22.32 -21.33 -3.97
C VAL A 238 23.43 -21.95 -4.81
N ASP A 239 24.24 -21.11 -5.43
CA ASP A 239 25.46 -21.50 -6.14
C ASP A 239 26.66 -21.21 -5.24
N ASN A 240 26.97 -22.15 -4.34
CA ASN A 240 28.05 -21.98 -3.36
C ASN A 240 29.45 -21.97 -4.02
N LYS A 241 29.60 -22.59 -5.20
CA LYS A 241 30.86 -22.60 -5.94
C LYS A 241 31.13 -21.22 -6.53
N ALA A 242 30.17 -20.68 -7.28
CA ALA A 242 30.26 -19.36 -7.85
C ALA A 242 30.10 -18.23 -6.81
N GLY A 243 29.60 -18.53 -5.59
CA GLY A 243 29.41 -17.57 -4.50
C GLY A 243 28.20 -16.66 -4.68
N PHE A 244 27.09 -17.17 -5.24
CA PHE A 244 25.90 -16.39 -5.50
C PHE A 244 24.61 -17.09 -5.10
N ILE A 245 23.63 -16.29 -4.64
CA ILE A 245 22.23 -16.69 -4.55
C ILE A 245 21.49 -16.05 -5.74
N ARG A 246 20.75 -16.87 -6.50
CA ARG A 246 19.99 -16.46 -7.67
C ARG A 246 18.51 -16.60 -7.42
N LEU A 247 17.81 -15.47 -7.25
CA LEU A 247 16.37 -15.45 -7.00
C LEU A 247 15.61 -15.10 -8.28
N ASP A 248 14.68 -15.96 -8.67
CA ASP A 248 13.80 -15.72 -9.81
C ASP A 248 12.82 -14.56 -9.58
N ALA A 249 12.34 -13.97 -10.68
CA ALA A 249 11.37 -12.88 -10.64
C ALA A 249 10.07 -13.25 -9.90
N SER A 250 9.61 -14.49 -10.04
CA SER A 250 8.42 -15.02 -9.36
C SER A 250 8.54 -15.05 -7.83
N ARG A 251 9.77 -15.12 -7.31
CA ARG A 251 10.08 -15.14 -5.89
C ARG A 251 10.07 -13.75 -5.26
N THR A 252 10.21 -12.71 -6.06
CA THR A 252 10.39 -11.34 -5.57
C THR A 252 9.11 -10.54 -5.77
N LYS A 253 8.48 -10.14 -4.66
CA LYS A 253 7.22 -9.36 -4.69
C LYS A 253 7.34 -8.12 -5.56
N GLY A 254 6.67 -8.15 -6.70
CA GLY A 254 6.61 -7.03 -7.64
C GLY A 254 7.88 -6.79 -8.47
N CYS A 255 8.88 -7.67 -8.47
CA CYS A 255 9.99 -7.61 -9.43
C CYS A 255 9.62 -8.36 -10.71
N ARG A 256 9.91 -7.74 -11.86
CA ARG A 256 9.76 -8.37 -13.18
C ARG A 256 11.00 -9.18 -13.58
N GLU A 257 12.10 -8.97 -12.86
CA GLU A 257 13.41 -9.58 -13.13
C GLU A 257 13.89 -10.31 -11.89
N GLY A 258 14.60 -11.42 -12.08
CA GLY A 258 15.36 -12.10 -11.05
C GLY A 258 16.50 -11.22 -10.54
N ARG A 259 17.09 -11.60 -9.41
CA ARG A 259 18.26 -10.89 -8.89
C ARG A 259 19.31 -11.85 -8.39
N VAL A 260 20.55 -11.38 -8.42
CA VAL A 260 21.73 -12.10 -7.95
C VAL A 260 22.27 -11.40 -6.71
N ILE A 261 22.59 -12.17 -5.67
CA ILE A 261 23.10 -11.70 -4.39
C ILE A 261 24.44 -12.41 -4.17
N PRO A 262 25.56 -11.70 -3.99
CA PRO A 262 26.81 -12.33 -3.63
C PRO A 262 26.72 -12.92 -2.21
N ILE A 263 27.29 -14.10 -2.00
CA ILE A 263 27.25 -14.77 -0.69
C ILE A 263 28.42 -14.27 0.17
N HIS A 264 28.08 -13.72 1.33
CA HIS A 264 29.08 -13.29 2.31
C HIS A 264 29.94 -14.47 2.78
N PRO A 265 31.25 -14.32 3.05
CA PRO A 265 32.15 -15.41 3.48
C PRO A 265 31.63 -16.21 4.67
N GLU A 266 31.06 -15.59 5.70
CA GLU A 266 30.50 -16.28 6.86
C GLU A 266 29.27 -17.13 6.50
N VAL A 267 28.42 -16.65 5.61
CA VAL A 267 27.29 -17.41 5.06
C VAL A 267 27.79 -18.59 4.23
N LYS A 268 28.84 -18.36 3.41
CA LYS A 268 29.48 -19.42 2.59
C LYS A 268 30.04 -20.54 3.43
N LYS A 269 30.62 -20.24 4.59
CA LYS A 269 31.11 -21.22 5.57
C LYS A 269 29.97 -21.99 6.24
N MET A 270 28.87 -21.30 6.55
CA MET A 270 27.73 -21.90 7.25
C MET A 270 26.92 -22.85 6.36
N LEU A 271 26.69 -22.52 5.09
CA LEU A 271 25.81 -23.29 4.21
C LEU A 271 26.10 -24.78 4.10
N PRO A 272 27.37 -25.26 4.00
CA PRO A 272 27.67 -26.68 3.94
C PRO A 272 27.33 -27.46 5.20
N SER A 273 27.29 -26.83 6.38
CA SER A 273 26.97 -27.45 7.67
C SER A 273 25.48 -27.67 7.91
N LEU A 274 24.62 -27.08 7.04
CA LEU A 274 23.17 -27.15 7.20
C LEU A 274 22.63 -28.55 6.84
N PRO A 275 21.61 -29.03 7.59
CA PRO A 275 20.98 -30.30 7.29
C PRO A 275 20.28 -30.27 5.93
N ARG A 276 20.35 -31.40 5.21
CA ARG A 276 19.64 -31.60 3.93
C ARG A 276 18.54 -32.64 4.12
N SER A 277 17.45 -32.47 3.39
CA SER A 277 16.35 -33.42 3.35
C SER A 277 16.18 -33.98 1.95
N PHE A 278 15.91 -35.27 1.80
CA PHE A 278 15.55 -35.85 0.52
C PHE A 278 14.14 -35.44 0.05
N GLN A 279 13.26 -35.09 1.00
CA GLN A 279 11.86 -34.69 0.71
C GLN A 279 11.71 -33.20 0.37
N PHE A 280 12.59 -32.36 0.90
CA PHE A 280 12.46 -30.91 0.82
C PHE A 280 13.73 -30.26 0.30
N ASN A 281 13.60 -29.46 -0.75
CA ASN A 281 14.72 -28.71 -1.32
C ASN A 281 14.94 -27.35 -0.64
N ARG A 282 14.60 -27.24 0.65
CA ARG A 282 14.76 -26.00 1.45
C ARG A 282 16.15 -25.96 2.09
N VAL A 283 16.73 -24.76 2.17
CA VAL A 283 18.00 -24.53 2.85
C VAL A 283 17.83 -24.58 4.37
N PHE A 284 16.77 -23.97 4.87
CA PHE A 284 16.51 -23.89 6.31
C PHE A 284 15.44 -24.89 6.72
N LEU A 285 15.84 -25.79 7.62
CA LEU A 285 15.02 -26.87 8.13
C LEU A 285 15.08 -26.88 9.67
N ARG A 286 14.03 -27.37 10.30
CA ARG A 286 14.00 -27.68 11.74
C ARG A 286 13.78 -29.17 11.97
N ARG A 287 14.33 -29.69 13.05
CA ARG A 287 14.11 -31.09 13.45
C ARG A 287 12.84 -31.20 14.28
N VAL A 288 11.93 -32.08 13.88
CA VAL A 288 10.69 -32.41 14.58
C VAL A 288 10.50 -33.91 14.53
N ASN A 289 10.37 -34.55 15.69
CA ASN A 289 10.23 -36.02 15.81
C ASN A 289 11.26 -36.79 15.00
N GLY A 290 12.53 -36.35 15.02
CA GLY A 290 13.63 -36.97 14.31
C GLY A 290 13.76 -36.62 12.83
N GLN A 291 12.77 -35.98 12.22
CA GLN A 291 12.74 -35.61 10.80
C GLN A 291 13.06 -34.14 10.58
N TYR A 292 13.73 -33.79 9.47
CA TYR A 292 13.99 -32.44 9.05
C TYR A 292 12.86 -31.94 8.15
N ILE A 293 12.11 -30.92 8.62
CA ILE A 293 11.00 -30.30 7.89
C ILE A 293 11.25 -28.79 7.69
N PRO A 294 10.72 -28.19 6.63
CA PRO A 294 10.72 -26.74 6.47
C PRO A 294 9.96 -26.07 7.63
N PHE A 295 10.40 -24.88 8.00
CA PHE A 295 9.61 -24.06 8.92
C PHE A 295 9.24 -22.74 8.27
N ASP A 296 7.94 -22.43 8.33
CA ASP A 296 7.40 -21.20 7.76
C ASP A 296 7.29 -20.07 8.81
N ASN A 297 7.30 -20.47 10.09
CA ASN A 297 7.14 -19.53 11.20
C ASN A 297 8.10 -19.86 12.35
N PHE A 298 8.97 -18.92 12.64
CA PHE A 298 9.93 -18.98 13.75
C PHE A 298 9.71 -17.83 14.76
N ARG A 299 8.55 -17.21 14.74
CA ARG A 299 8.24 -16.00 15.52
C ARG A 299 8.49 -16.20 17.02
N LYS A 300 8.07 -17.34 17.58
CA LYS A 300 8.26 -17.61 19.02
C LYS A 300 9.75 -17.70 19.39
N SER A 301 10.53 -18.49 18.65
CA SER A 301 11.98 -18.62 18.86
C SER A 301 12.69 -17.28 18.66
N TRP A 302 12.29 -16.48 17.66
CA TRP A 302 12.80 -15.14 17.44
C TRP A 302 12.49 -14.19 18.60
N GLU A 303 11.23 -14.13 19.07
CA GLU A 303 10.81 -13.29 20.18
C GLU A 303 11.51 -13.65 21.49
N SER A 304 11.76 -14.95 21.73
CA SER A 304 12.54 -15.41 22.87
C SER A 304 14.00 -14.95 22.77
N ALA A 305 14.67 -15.24 21.65
CA ALA A 305 16.08 -14.91 21.44
C ALA A 305 16.35 -13.39 21.58
N ARG A 306 15.54 -12.53 20.91
CA ARG A 306 15.74 -11.09 20.97
C ARG A 306 15.52 -10.49 22.36
N LYS A 307 14.56 -11.03 23.14
CA LYS A 307 14.33 -10.63 24.54
C LYS A 307 15.50 -11.01 25.43
N MET A 308 16.00 -12.23 25.29
CA MET A 308 17.17 -12.69 26.05
C MET A 308 18.43 -11.89 25.71
N ALA A 309 18.55 -11.43 24.46
CA ALA A 309 19.63 -10.56 24.02
C ALA A 309 19.45 -9.09 24.37
N GLY A 310 18.35 -8.68 25.02
CA GLY A 310 18.08 -7.28 25.36
C GLY A 310 17.68 -6.39 24.15
N LEU A 311 17.25 -6.99 23.04
CA LEU A 311 16.92 -6.29 21.77
C LEU A 311 15.41 -6.13 21.57
N ASP A 312 14.68 -5.66 22.59
CA ASP A 312 13.21 -5.65 22.63
C ASP A 312 12.53 -4.91 21.47
N ASP A 313 13.15 -3.86 20.97
CA ASP A 313 12.61 -3.06 19.86
C ASP A 313 13.07 -3.53 18.47
N PHE A 314 14.02 -4.48 18.39
CA PHE A 314 14.57 -4.95 17.14
C PHE A 314 13.64 -6.02 16.53
N VAL A 315 13.14 -5.79 15.32
CA VAL A 315 12.33 -6.77 14.58
C VAL A 315 13.14 -7.45 13.49
N PHE A 316 12.79 -8.69 13.13
CA PHE A 316 13.58 -9.48 12.18
C PHE A 316 13.83 -8.76 10.85
N HIS A 317 12.88 -7.96 10.38
CA HIS A 317 13.05 -7.20 9.13
C HIS A 317 14.12 -6.09 9.22
N ASP A 318 14.49 -5.67 10.43
CA ASP A 318 15.51 -4.64 10.64
C ASP A 318 16.90 -5.15 10.27
N PHE A 319 17.16 -6.49 10.26
CA PHE A 319 18.39 -7.08 9.72
C PHE A 319 18.65 -6.64 8.28
N ARG A 320 17.62 -6.51 7.46
CA ARG A 320 17.80 -6.03 6.10
C ARG A 320 18.33 -4.59 6.06
N HIS A 321 17.95 -3.74 7.04
CA HIS A 321 18.53 -2.41 7.20
C HIS A 321 20.00 -2.51 7.59
N VAL A 322 20.34 -3.39 8.54
CA VAL A 322 21.70 -3.64 8.98
C VAL A 322 22.58 -4.14 7.81
N ALA A 323 22.15 -5.16 7.09
CA ALA A 323 22.89 -5.70 5.93
C ALA A 323 23.15 -4.63 4.86
N ILE A 324 22.15 -3.82 4.52
CA ILE A 324 22.29 -2.73 3.54
C ILE A 324 23.26 -1.64 4.05
N SER A 325 23.15 -1.27 5.34
CA SER A 325 24.05 -0.30 5.95
C SER A 325 25.49 -0.80 5.96
N ASN A 326 25.72 -2.09 6.31
CA ASN A 326 27.04 -2.70 6.31
C ASN A 326 27.64 -2.74 4.90
N LEU A 327 26.84 -3.10 3.88
CA LEU A 327 27.29 -3.07 2.49
C LEU A 327 27.69 -1.65 2.04
N ARG A 328 26.98 -0.63 2.48
CA ARG A 328 27.31 0.76 2.20
C ARG A 328 28.61 1.18 2.92
N LYS A 329 28.73 0.89 4.20
CA LYS A 329 29.95 1.16 5.00
C LYS A 329 31.19 0.46 4.39
N ALA A 330 30.99 -0.69 3.74
CA ALA A 330 32.04 -1.38 2.99
C ALA A 330 32.37 -0.72 1.63
N GLY A 331 31.82 0.46 1.32
CA GLY A 331 32.17 1.23 0.12
C GLY A 331 31.43 0.82 -1.16
N ASN A 332 30.42 -0.05 -1.08
CA ASN A 332 29.66 -0.43 -2.26
C ASN A 332 28.74 0.70 -2.74
N SER A 333 28.65 0.89 -4.08
CA SER A 333 27.79 1.91 -4.65
C SER A 333 26.31 1.64 -4.39
N PRO A 334 25.46 2.68 -4.20
CA PRO A 334 24.02 2.54 -4.00
C PRO A 334 23.32 1.70 -5.07
N THR A 335 23.72 1.84 -6.34
CA THR A 335 23.13 1.10 -7.48
C THR A 335 23.38 -0.41 -7.39
N VAL A 336 24.60 -0.83 -6.99
CA VAL A 336 24.94 -2.24 -6.78
C VAL A 336 24.15 -2.82 -5.62
N ILE A 337 24.09 -2.11 -4.48
CA ILE A 337 23.31 -2.55 -3.30
C ILE A 337 21.83 -2.65 -3.64
N MET A 338 21.27 -1.68 -4.39
CA MET A 338 19.88 -1.71 -4.83
C MET A 338 19.59 -2.93 -5.71
N LYS A 339 20.48 -3.29 -6.62
CA LYS A 339 20.34 -4.47 -7.48
C LYS A 339 20.34 -5.76 -6.65
N ALA A 340 21.29 -5.92 -5.73
CA ALA A 340 21.38 -7.06 -4.84
C ALA A 340 20.18 -7.16 -3.87
N SER A 341 19.76 -6.03 -3.29
CA SER A 341 18.63 -5.98 -2.35
C SER A 341 17.26 -6.00 -3.03
N GLY A 342 17.15 -5.64 -4.32
CA GLY A 342 15.90 -5.57 -5.07
C GLY A 342 15.05 -4.34 -4.73
N HIS A 343 15.68 -3.18 -4.45
CA HIS A 343 15.01 -1.90 -4.35
C HIS A 343 14.83 -1.30 -5.75
N LYS A 344 13.58 -0.93 -6.09
CA LYS A 344 13.23 -0.41 -7.42
C LYS A 344 13.51 1.08 -7.60
N THR A 345 13.47 1.84 -6.51
CA THR A 345 13.63 3.29 -6.56
C THR A 345 14.61 3.77 -5.50
N MET A 346 15.32 4.84 -5.80
CA MET A 346 16.22 5.48 -4.85
C MET A 346 15.47 5.94 -3.59
N SER A 347 14.24 6.41 -3.70
CA SER A 347 13.42 6.83 -2.56
C SER A 347 13.08 5.67 -1.59
N MET A 348 12.98 4.43 -2.11
CA MET A 348 12.85 3.25 -1.27
C MET A 348 14.17 2.90 -0.58
N PHE A 349 15.28 3.03 -1.32
CA PHE A 349 16.62 2.71 -0.82
C PHE A 349 17.09 3.70 0.26
N ILE A 350 16.85 5.00 0.10
CA ILE A 350 17.26 6.05 1.06
C ILE A 350 16.71 5.78 2.47
N ARG A 351 15.58 5.12 2.62
CA ARG A 351 15.05 4.71 3.94
C ARG A 351 15.97 3.74 4.69
N TYR A 352 16.83 3.04 3.97
CA TYR A 352 17.81 2.08 4.48
C TYR A 352 19.23 2.65 4.48
N ASN A 353 19.45 3.75 3.77
CA ASN A 353 20.73 4.43 3.67
C ASN A 353 20.80 5.54 4.72
N LEU A 354 20.90 5.15 5.99
CA LEU A 354 21.12 6.10 7.08
C LEU A 354 22.60 6.46 7.11
N VAL A 355 22.90 7.71 6.78
CA VAL A 355 24.23 8.29 6.91
C VAL A 355 24.41 8.71 8.37
N ASP A 356 25.48 8.26 9.01
CA ASP A 356 25.86 8.64 10.37
C ASP A 356 27.07 9.58 10.35
N GLU A 357 27.50 10.07 11.54
CA GLU A 357 28.63 10.97 11.65
C GLU A 357 29.96 10.33 11.24
N GLU A 358 30.11 9.02 11.41
CA GLU A 358 31.29 8.26 10.97
C GLU A 358 31.41 8.25 9.45
N ASP A 359 30.28 8.13 8.75
CA ASP A 359 30.21 8.21 7.29
C ASP A 359 30.70 9.58 6.80
N ILE A 360 30.29 10.65 7.50
CA ILE A 360 30.72 12.02 7.15
C ILE A 360 32.20 12.23 7.43
N LYS A 361 32.73 11.68 8.53
CA LYS A 361 34.18 11.70 8.82
C LYS A 361 35.01 10.96 7.79
N GLY A 362 34.42 9.92 7.17
CA GLY A 362 35.06 9.12 6.11
C GLY A 362 35.03 9.78 4.73
N MET A 363 34.58 11.02 4.57
CA MET A 363 34.60 11.74 3.30
C MET A 363 36.03 11.92 2.82
N LYS A 364 36.28 11.57 1.55
CA LYS A 364 37.56 11.79 0.88
C LYS A 364 37.52 13.12 0.16
N TRP A 365 38.60 13.86 0.27
CA TRP A 365 38.85 15.11 -0.44
C TRP A 365 39.77 14.85 -1.62
N ILE A 366 39.64 15.60 -2.69
CA ILE A 366 40.63 15.58 -3.76
C ILE A 366 41.85 16.34 -3.24
N ASP A 367 42.95 15.65 -2.99
CA ASP A 367 44.20 16.29 -2.60
C ASP A 367 44.72 17.13 -3.77
N SER A 368 44.94 18.41 -3.54
CA SER A 368 45.45 19.35 -4.51
C SER A 368 46.91 19.06 -4.97
N GLU A 369 47.58 18.10 -4.34
CA GLU A 369 48.95 17.70 -4.66
C GLU A 369 49.06 16.62 -5.75
N SER A 370 47.97 16.04 -6.24
CA SER A 370 48.01 15.00 -7.29
C SER A 370 48.16 15.59 -8.73
N GLU A 371 48.11 16.90 -8.91
CA GLU A 371 48.30 17.53 -10.25
C GLU A 371 49.78 17.81 -10.59
N SER A 372 50.70 17.74 -9.61
CA SER A 372 52.12 18.05 -9.89
C SER A 372 52.97 16.90 -10.47
N ASN A 373 52.43 15.68 -10.57
CA ASN A 373 53.22 14.54 -11.09
C ASN A 373 52.97 14.21 -12.57
N ASN A 374 52.19 15.01 -13.30
CA ASN A 374 51.96 14.77 -14.72
C ASN A 374 52.84 15.64 -15.68
N GLU A 375 53.62 16.58 -15.14
CA GLU A 375 54.52 17.41 -15.98
C GLU A 375 55.87 16.74 -16.31
N ASP A 376 56.28 15.70 -15.54
CA ASP A 376 57.57 15.03 -15.76
C ASP A 376 57.56 13.91 -16.80
N ILE A 377 56.39 13.54 -17.38
CA ILE A 377 56.31 12.52 -18.44
C ILE A 377 56.41 13.14 -19.81
N GLY A 378 56.16 14.46 -19.95
CA GLY A 378 56.25 15.19 -21.21
C GLY A 378 57.68 15.49 -21.74
N ALA A 379 58.66 15.47 -20.83
CA ALA A 379 60.06 15.86 -21.18
C ALA A 379 60.97 14.71 -21.63
N LYS A 380 60.47 13.45 -21.65
CA LYS A 380 61.27 12.29 -22.12
C LYS A 380 60.89 11.73 -23.47
N ILE A 381 60.06 12.42 -24.24
CA ILE A 381 59.67 11.97 -25.63
C ILE A 381 60.30 12.88 -26.72
N SER A 382 61.12 13.85 -26.36
CA SER A 382 61.79 14.72 -27.35
C SER A 382 63.30 14.80 -27.06
N ALA A 383 63.97 13.64 -27.08
CA ALA A 383 65.45 13.56 -27.24
C ALA A 383 65.81 12.28 -28.04
#